data_7ead5d6581deb968e8d43c00a2a8dc6d
#
_entry.id   7ead5d6581deb968e8d43c00a2a8dc6d
#
_cell.length_a   1.000
_cell.length_b   1.000
_cell.length_c   1.000
_cell.angle_alpha   90.00
_cell.angle_beta   90.00
_cell.angle_gamma   90.00
#
_symmetry.space_group_name_H-M   'P 1'
#
loop_
_entity.id
_entity.type
_entity.pdbx_description
1 polymer ?
#
loop_
_entity_poly.entity_id
_entity_poly.type
_entity_poly.pdbx_seq_one_letter_code
_entity_poly.pdbx_strand_id
1 'polypeptide(L)'
;MQQYDVYGIGNALVDKEFEVEDQFFIDADIEKGFMTLIEPEKQQELVELLTQRYGLKKRAGGGSAANSMYALSQFGGKAFFSCKVANDESGHFYVKELGHQNISTNLSSTLEEGVTGRCVVMVTPDAERTMLTALGISQLVSVEELDYDAIRLSEYAYVEGYLVTSSSARAAVLELKDHAKEQGVKFALTFSDPAMVEYFRDGINEFIGDGVDLLFCNEKEAMLWSGKDTLEEACKALEQKAAQFAVTRGARGALLFDGANYIDVAPNAVKAVDTNGAGDMFSGAFLYAITQGMDFATAGRLASLASAKVVSQFGPRLKPEQHREILEQIG
;
A
#
# COMPACT_ATOMS: atom_id res chain seq x y z
N MET A 1 9.08 24.84 -7.53
CA MET A 1 8.01 24.91 -6.49
C MET A 1 7.38 23.54 -6.49
N GLN A 2 7.34 22.84 -5.38
CA GLN A 2 6.70 21.52 -5.28
C GLN A 2 5.20 21.63 -5.60
N GLN A 3 4.71 20.73 -6.46
CA GLN A 3 3.30 20.65 -6.83
C GLN A 3 2.60 19.50 -6.13
N TYR A 4 3.36 18.43 -5.82
CA TYR A 4 2.88 17.25 -5.14
C TYR A 4 3.66 17.00 -3.85
N ASP A 5 2.99 16.48 -2.84
CA ASP A 5 3.63 16.01 -1.62
C ASP A 5 4.27 14.64 -1.88
N VAL A 6 3.54 13.76 -2.59
CA VAL A 6 4.00 12.41 -2.92
C VAL A 6 3.65 12.03 -4.36
N TYR A 7 4.64 11.50 -5.07
CA TYR A 7 4.48 10.72 -6.28
C TYR A 7 4.47 9.24 -5.92
N GLY A 8 3.38 8.53 -6.20
CA GLY A 8 3.24 7.09 -5.97
C GLY A 8 3.29 6.29 -7.25
N ILE A 9 3.86 5.09 -7.22
CA ILE A 9 3.75 4.09 -8.28
C ILE A 9 3.35 2.75 -7.68
N GLY A 10 2.42 2.05 -8.31
CA GLY A 10 1.92 0.77 -7.82
C GLY A 10 0.94 0.08 -8.75
N ASN A 11 0.49 -1.08 -8.31
CA ASN A 11 -0.55 -1.83 -8.99
C ASN A 11 -1.92 -1.16 -8.84
N ALA A 12 -2.63 -1.04 -9.94
CA ALA A 12 -4.02 -0.61 -9.96
C ALA A 12 -4.94 -1.84 -9.96
N LEU A 13 -5.64 -2.04 -8.85
CA LEU A 13 -6.50 -3.20 -8.65
C LEU A 13 -7.93 -2.75 -8.33
N VAL A 14 -8.93 -3.51 -8.78
CA VAL A 14 -10.29 -3.36 -8.29
C VAL A 14 -10.56 -4.45 -7.27
N ASP A 15 -10.71 -4.05 -6.01
CA ASP A 15 -10.96 -4.96 -4.91
C ASP A 15 -12.43 -5.35 -4.84
N LYS A 16 -12.68 -6.64 -4.63
CA LYS A 16 -13.97 -7.21 -4.30
C LYS A 16 -13.87 -7.94 -2.98
N GLU A 17 -14.57 -7.43 -1.96
CA GLU A 17 -14.49 -7.91 -0.59
C GLU A 17 -15.67 -8.80 -0.23
N PHE A 18 -15.35 -9.92 0.41
CA PHE A 18 -16.30 -10.93 0.89
C PHE A 18 -16.00 -11.27 2.35
N GLU A 19 -17.05 -11.42 3.14
CA GLU A 19 -16.97 -12.00 4.48
C GLU A 19 -17.21 -13.50 4.37
N VAL A 20 -16.25 -14.31 4.80
CA VAL A 20 -16.28 -15.76 4.65
C VAL A 20 -16.02 -16.48 5.98
N GLU A 21 -16.40 -17.73 6.06
CA GLU A 21 -16.09 -18.61 7.18
C GLU A 21 -14.76 -19.35 6.94
N ASP A 22 -14.05 -19.73 8.00
CA ASP A 22 -12.81 -20.51 7.90
C ASP A 22 -12.96 -21.80 7.11
N GLN A 23 -14.13 -22.43 7.19
CA GLN A 23 -14.42 -23.66 6.44
C GLN A 23 -14.32 -23.46 4.93
N PHE A 24 -14.60 -22.25 4.42
CA PHE A 24 -14.48 -21.97 2.99
C PHE A 24 -13.06 -22.21 2.48
N PHE A 25 -12.04 -21.82 3.24
CA PHE A 25 -10.64 -22.00 2.84
C PHE A 25 -10.24 -23.47 2.74
N ILE A 26 -10.76 -24.30 3.64
CA ILE A 26 -10.54 -25.74 3.64
C ILE A 26 -11.22 -26.37 2.41
N ASP A 27 -12.48 -26.00 2.15
CA ASP A 27 -13.27 -26.52 1.04
C ASP A 27 -12.68 -26.12 -0.33
N ALA A 28 -12.07 -24.94 -0.42
CA ALA A 28 -11.51 -24.38 -1.65
C ALA A 28 -10.01 -24.64 -1.83
N ASP A 29 -9.35 -25.31 -0.87
CA ASP A 29 -7.89 -25.53 -0.84
C ASP A 29 -7.08 -24.22 -0.99
N ILE A 30 -7.47 -23.20 -0.21
CA ILE A 30 -6.84 -21.88 -0.19
C ILE A 30 -6.11 -21.70 1.14
N GLU A 31 -4.84 -21.30 1.09
CA GLU A 31 -4.07 -20.95 2.29
C GLU A 31 -4.51 -19.59 2.84
N LYS A 32 -4.94 -19.58 4.12
CA LYS A 32 -5.44 -18.38 4.79
C LYS A 32 -4.31 -17.46 5.21
N GLY A 33 -4.53 -16.14 5.08
CA GLY A 33 -3.67 -15.10 5.66
C GLY A 33 -2.57 -14.58 4.72
N PHE A 34 -2.59 -14.99 3.44
CA PHE A 34 -1.59 -14.58 2.47
C PHE A 34 -2.21 -13.93 1.22
N MET A 35 -1.38 -13.15 0.52
CA MET A 35 -1.68 -12.75 -0.85
C MET A 35 -1.09 -13.78 -1.81
N THR A 36 -1.94 -14.30 -2.69
CA THR A 36 -1.56 -15.27 -3.72
C THR A 36 -1.94 -14.75 -5.09
N LEU A 37 -1.02 -14.86 -6.06
CA LEU A 37 -1.30 -14.55 -7.45
C LEU A 37 -2.04 -15.73 -8.10
N ILE A 38 -3.10 -15.42 -8.84
CA ILE A 38 -3.90 -16.42 -9.58
C ILE A 38 -4.22 -15.93 -10.99
N GLU A 39 -4.57 -16.88 -11.87
CA GLU A 39 -5.00 -16.56 -13.22
C GLU A 39 -6.38 -15.89 -13.23
N PRO A 40 -6.63 -14.94 -14.16
CA PRO A 40 -7.89 -14.19 -14.24
C PRO A 40 -9.14 -15.08 -14.35
N GLU A 41 -9.07 -16.18 -15.07
CA GLU A 41 -10.16 -17.14 -15.27
C GLU A 41 -10.56 -17.81 -13.96
N LYS A 42 -9.57 -18.30 -13.19
CA LYS A 42 -9.79 -18.89 -11.86
C LYS A 42 -10.35 -17.88 -10.88
N GLN A 43 -9.88 -16.63 -10.97
CA GLN A 43 -10.41 -15.57 -10.12
C GLN A 43 -11.88 -15.29 -10.44
N GLN A 44 -12.26 -15.29 -11.70
CA GLN A 44 -13.64 -15.06 -12.11
C GLN A 44 -14.59 -16.15 -11.58
N GLU A 45 -14.20 -17.43 -11.67
CA GLU A 45 -14.96 -18.56 -11.13
C GLU A 45 -15.13 -18.41 -9.60
N LEU A 46 -14.07 -18.02 -8.91
CA LEU A 46 -14.13 -17.79 -7.46
C LEU A 46 -15.06 -16.63 -7.08
N VAL A 47 -15.02 -15.52 -7.83
CA VAL A 47 -15.91 -14.37 -7.60
C VAL A 47 -17.38 -14.76 -7.77
N GLU A 48 -17.69 -15.59 -8.76
CA GLU A 48 -19.06 -16.08 -8.98
C GLU A 48 -19.52 -16.95 -7.80
N LEU A 49 -18.67 -17.88 -7.36
CA LEU A 49 -18.94 -18.75 -6.20
C LEU A 49 -19.16 -17.93 -4.92
N LEU A 50 -18.26 -17.00 -4.63
CA LEU A 50 -18.32 -16.14 -3.45
C LEU A 50 -19.57 -15.24 -3.48
N THR A 51 -19.89 -14.68 -4.65
CA THR A 51 -21.07 -13.83 -4.82
C THR A 51 -22.36 -14.61 -4.55
N GLN A 52 -22.45 -15.84 -5.05
CA GLN A 52 -23.61 -16.72 -4.81
C GLN A 52 -23.72 -17.14 -3.35
N ARG A 53 -22.61 -17.48 -2.70
CA ARG A 53 -22.62 -18.06 -1.37
C ARG A 53 -22.70 -17.00 -0.24
N TYR A 54 -22.00 -15.88 -0.40
CA TYR A 54 -21.82 -14.88 0.68
C TYR A 54 -22.31 -13.48 0.32
N GLY A 55 -22.46 -13.17 -0.98
CA GLY A 55 -22.77 -11.82 -1.44
C GLY A 55 -21.57 -10.87 -1.36
N LEU A 56 -21.44 -9.99 -2.32
CA LEU A 56 -20.41 -8.96 -2.37
C LEU A 56 -20.66 -7.92 -1.27
N LYS A 57 -19.67 -7.67 -0.41
CA LYS A 57 -19.76 -6.65 0.66
C LYS A 57 -19.36 -5.28 0.17
N LYS A 58 -18.25 -5.21 -0.58
CA LYS A 58 -17.72 -3.94 -1.07
C LYS A 58 -16.99 -4.13 -2.40
N ARG A 59 -17.02 -3.11 -3.23
CA ARG A 59 -16.17 -2.93 -4.40
C ARG A 59 -15.53 -1.56 -4.31
N ALA A 60 -14.21 -1.49 -4.48
CA ALA A 60 -13.45 -0.24 -4.42
C ALA A 60 -12.23 -0.30 -5.34
N GLY A 61 -11.69 0.85 -5.72
CA GLY A 61 -10.35 0.90 -6.24
C GLY A 61 -9.37 0.50 -5.12
N GLY A 62 -8.42 -0.38 -5.42
CA GLY A 62 -7.42 -0.93 -4.53
C GLY A 62 -6.02 -0.81 -5.09
N GLY A 63 -5.10 -1.58 -4.53
CA GLY A 63 -3.67 -1.45 -4.71
C GLY A 63 -3.04 -0.70 -3.53
N SER A 64 -1.94 -1.24 -3.00
CA SER A 64 -1.34 -0.72 -1.76
C SER A 64 -0.93 0.75 -1.87
N ALA A 65 -0.13 1.09 -2.90
CA ALA A 65 0.27 2.49 -3.12
C ALA A 65 -0.94 3.39 -3.41
N ALA A 66 -1.94 2.92 -4.16
CA ALA A 66 -3.16 3.68 -4.40
C ALA A 66 -3.95 3.97 -3.12
N ASN A 67 -4.03 3.01 -2.20
CA ASN A 67 -4.67 3.23 -0.90
C ASN A 67 -3.90 4.25 -0.05
N SER A 68 -2.56 4.21 -0.09
CA SER A 68 -1.71 5.20 0.58
C SER A 68 -1.89 6.60 -0.01
N MET A 69 -1.94 6.73 -1.35
CA MET A 69 -2.19 8.01 -2.02
C MET A 69 -3.62 8.52 -1.73
N TYR A 70 -4.60 7.61 -1.66
CA TYR A 70 -5.95 7.96 -1.22
C TYR A 70 -5.93 8.55 0.19
N ALA A 71 -5.33 7.87 1.15
CA ALA A 71 -5.25 8.35 2.53
C ALA A 71 -4.59 9.73 2.61
N LEU A 72 -3.42 9.90 1.99
CA LEU A 72 -2.72 11.18 1.92
C LEU A 72 -3.60 12.29 1.33
N SER A 73 -4.27 12.03 0.22
CA SER A 73 -5.16 12.99 -0.43
C SER A 73 -6.37 13.37 0.43
N GLN A 74 -6.98 12.42 1.13
CA GLN A 74 -8.15 12.67 1.98
C GLN A 74 -7.78 13.43 3.27
N PHE A 75 -6.54 13.34 3.74
CA PHE A 75 -6.02 14.23 4.78
C PHE A 75 -5.72 15.65 4.28
N GLY A 76 -5.71 15.88 2.97
CA GLY A 76 -5.50 17.20 2.36
C GLY A 76 -4.16 17.33 1.62
N GLY A 77 -3.39 16.28 1.53
CA GLY A 77 -2.14 16.23 0.76
C GLY A 77 -2.41 16.16 -0.76
N LYS A 78 -1.36 16.40 -1.53
CA LYS A 78 -1.38 16.39 -3.01
C LYS A 78 -0.63 15.18 -3.51
N ALA A 79 -1.34 14.23 -4.12
CA ALA A 79 -0.77 13.01 -4.66
C ALA A 79 -0.77 13.00 -6.19
N PHE A 80 0.29 12.43 -6.77
CA PHE A 80 0.29 11.90 -8.13
C PHE A 80 0.43 10.38 -8.04
N PHE A 81 -0.31 9.63 -8.86
CA PHE A 81 -0.26 8.17 -8.85
C PHE A 81 -0.09 7.62 -10.26
N SER A 82 1.05 6.98 -10.50
CA SER A 82 1.35 6.25 -11.73
C SER A 82 0.96 4.78 -11.61
N CYS A 83 0.17 4.33 -12.56
CA CYS A 83 -0.30 2.95 -12.63
C CYS A 83 -0.76 2.61 -14.05
N LYS A 84 -1.20 1.35 -14.25
CA LYS A 84 -1.72 0.88 -15.53
C LYS A 84 -3.06 0.17 -15.34
N VAL A 85 -4.07 0.57 -16.12
CA VAL A 85 -5.39 -0.08 -16.17
C VAL A 85 -5.82 -0.28 -17.63
N ALA A 86 -6.68 -1.25 -17.88
CA ALA A 86 -7.15 -1.59 -19.21
C ALA A 86 -8.39 -0.77 -19.62
N ASN A 87 -8.67 -0.79 -20.93
CA ASN A 87 -9.91 -0.29 -21.52
C ASN A 87 -11.07 -1.27 -21.27
N ASP A 88 -11.37 -1.52 -20.00
CA ASP A 88 -12.47 -2.37 -19.56
C ASP A 88 -13.34 -1.67 -18.49
N GLU A 89 -14.42 -2.29 -18.08
CA GLU A 89 -15.34 -1.73 -17.07
C GLU A 89 -14.62 -1.43 -15.75
N SER A 90 -13.71 -2.30 -15.33
CA SER A 90 -12.93 -2.12 -14.09
C SER A 90 -11.94 -0.97 -14.20
N GLY A 91 -11.27 -0.80 -15.35
CA GLY A 91 -10.37 0.32 -15.61
C GLY A 91 -11.08 1.67 -15.61
N HIS A 92 -12.22 1.76 -16.29
CA HIS A 92 -13.05 2.97 -16.26
C HIS A 92 -13.58 3.30 -14.86
N PHE A 93 -13.97 2.27 -14.09
CA PHE A 93 -14.35 2.45 -12.69
C PHE A 93 -13.17 3.02 -11.88
N TYR A 94 -11.96 2.47 -12.05
CA TYR A 94 -10.76 2.88 -11.33
C TYR A 94 -10.37 4.34 -11.64
N VAL A 95 -10.31 4.72 -12.92
CA VAL A 95 -10.01 6.09 -13.35
C VAL A 95 -11.01 7.09 -12.75
N LYS A 96 -12.30 6.74 -12.78
CA LYS A 96 -13.35 7.59 -12.20
C LYS A 96 -13.17 7.77 -10.69
N GLU A 97 -12.80 6.71 -9.97
CA GLU A 97 -12.54 6.78 -8.54
C GLU A 97 -11.37 7.72 -8.24
N LEU A 98 -10.22 7.57 -8.94
CA LEU A 98 -9.06 8.47 -8.75
C LEU A 98 -9.43 9.94 -8.96
N GLY A 99 -10.18 10.24 -10.02
CA GLY A 99 -10.63 11.61 -10.31
C GLY A 99 -11.50 12.21 -9.19
N HIS A 100 -12.36 11.42 -8.57
CA HIS A 100 -13.18 11.86 -7.43
C HIS A 100 -12.36 12.08 -6.16
N GLN A 101 -11.15 11.53 -6.10
CA GLN A 101 -10.27 11.58 -4.93
C GLN A 101 -9.21 12.69 -5.01
N ASN A 102 -9.23 13.53 -6.06
CA ASN A 102 -8.23 14.57 -6.33
C ASN A 102 -6.79 14.04 -6.41
N ILE A 103 -6.60 12.82 -6.92
CA ILE A 103 -5.30 12.23 -7.18
C ILE A 103 -4.99 12.45 -8.66
N SER A 104 -3.90 13.15 -8.95
CA SER A 104 -3.38 13.27 -10.32
C SER A 104 -2.78 11.94 -10.77
N THR A 105 -2.84 11.65 -12.07
CA THR A 105 -2.40 10.36 -12.59
C THR A 105 -1.87 10.46 -14.01
N ASN A 106 -1.02 9.50 -14.40
CA ASN A 106 -0.57 9.30 -15.77
C ASN A 106 -1.66 8.76 -16.72
N LEU A 107 -2.80 8.29 -16.18
CA LEU A 107 -3.85 7.68 -16.99
C LEU A 107 -4.50 8.71 -17.90
N SER A 108 -4.39 8.48 -19.21
CA SER A 108 -4.99 9.31 -20.25
C SER A 108 -6.45 8.91 -20.52
N SER A 109 -7.11 9.66 -21.40
CA SER A 109 -8.45 9.29 -21.89
C SER A 109 -8.45 8.03 -22.79
N THR A 110 -7.28 7.61 -23.27
CA THR A 110 -7.12 6.40 -24.10
C THR A 110 -6.38 5.35 -23.29
N LEU A 111 -7.10 4.32 -22.88
CA LEU A 111 -6.58 3.17 -22.16
C LEU A 111 -6.23 2.04 -23.15
N GLU A 112 -5.24 1.22 -22.77
CA GLU A 112 -4.83 0.07 -23.58
C GLU A 112 -5.82 -1.09 -23.47
N GLU A 113 -5.90 -1.95 -24.51
CA GLU A 113 -6.68 -3.17 -24.47
C GLU A 113 -6.07 -4.17 -23.46
N GLY A 114 -6.94 -4.87 -22.73
CA GLY A 114 -6.49 -5.85 -21.73
C GLY A 114 -7.54 -6.08 -20.66
N VAL A 115 -7.10 -6.61 -19.53
CA VAL A 115 -7.90 -6.84 -18.33
C VAL A 115 -7.30 -6.07 -17.17
N THR A 116 -8.06 -5.18 -16.57
CA THR A 116 -7.65 -4.45 -15.37
C THR A 116 -7.41 -5.41 -14.20
N GLY A 117 -6.37 -5.15 -13.43
CA GLY A 117 -6.06 -5.94 -12.25
C GLY A 117 -7.21 -5.98 -11.24
N ARG A 118 -7.40 -7.12 -10.60
CA ARG A 118 -8.47 -7.36 -9.62
C ARG A 118 -7.94 -8.14 -8.42
N CYS A 119 -8.45 -7.82 -7.24
CA CYS A 119 -8.17 -8.55 -6.02
C CYS A 119 -9.48 -9.04 -5.39
N VAL A 120 -9.54 -10.33 -5.08
CA VAL A 120 -10.58 -10.90 -4.22
C VAL A 120 -10.06 -10.92 -2.80
N VAL A 121 -10.70 -10.14 -1.93
CA VAL A 121 -10.35 -10.05 -0.51
C VAL A 121 -11.39 -10.83 0.28
N MET A 122 -10.96 -11.86 0.98
CA MET A 122 -11.79 -12.68 1.85
C MET A 122 -11.40 -12.39 3.30
N VAL A 123 -12.38 -11.95 4.10
CA VAL A 123 -12.20 -11.58 5.50
C VAL A 123 -12.95 -12.58 6.39
N THR A 124 -12.27 -13.15 7.36
CA THR A 124 -12.83 -14.07 8.35
C THR A 124 -13.24 -13.36 9.64
N PRO A 125 -14.05 -14.00 10.53
CA PRO A 125 -14.53 -13.37 11.78
C PRO A 125 -13.44 -12.93 12.77
N ASP A 126 -12.22 -13.48 12.64
CA ASP A 126 -11.03 -13.07 13.39
C ASP A 126 -10.33 -11.83 12.79
N ALA A 127 -10.96 -11.23 11.76
CA ALA A 127 -10.46 -10.10 10.99
C ALA A 127 -9.17 -10.39 10.17
N GLU A 128 -8.80 -11.68 10.01
CA GLU A 128 -7.73 -12.06 9.10
C GLU A 128 -8.19 -11.96 7.66
N ARG A 129 -7.28 -11.51 6.78
CA ARG A 129 -7.55 -11.35 5.35
C ARG A 129 -6.75 -12.35 4.52
N THR A 130 -7.40 -12.85 3.47
CA THR A 130 -6.75 -13.65 2.43
C THR A 130 -7.04 -13.02 1.08
N MET A 131 -6.02 -12.84 0.27
CA MET A 131 -6.14 -12.14 -1.01
C MET A 131 -5.76 -13.05 -2.17
N LEU A 132 -6.63 -13.11 -3.18
CA LEU A 132 -6.32 -13.78 -4.44
C LEU A 132 -6.34 -12.74 -5.57
N THR A 133 -5.16 -12.44 -6.09
CA THR A 133 -4.93 -11.31 -6.99
C THR A 133 -4.62 -11.80 -8.41
N ALA A 134 -5.38 -11.29 -9.38
CA ALA A 134 -5.07 -11.36 -10.79
C ALA A 134 -4.61 -9.98 -11.26
N LEU A 135 -3.31 -9.83 -11.56
CA LEU A 135 -2.72 -8.51 -11.84
C LEU A 135 -3.19 -7.93 -13.18
N GLY A 136 -3.59 -8.78 -14.15
CA GLY A 136 -4.00 -8.31 -15.46
C GLY A 136 -2.93 -7.41 -16.10
N ILE A 137 -3.36 -6.31 -16.73
CA ILE A 137 -2.45 -5.35 -17.36
C ILE A 137 -1.60 -4.57 -16.33
N SER A 138 -1.99 -4.55 -15.06
CA SER A 138 -1.24 -3.87 -14.00
C SER A 138 0.19 -4.44 -13.84
N GLN A 139 0.39 -5.75 -14.11
CA GLN A 139 1.72 -6.35 -14.12
C GLN A 139 2.67 -5.81 -15.20
N LEU A 140 2.14 -5.08 -16.18
CA LEU A 140 2.88 -4.49 -17.29
C LEU A 140 3.29 -3.02 -17.00
N VAL A 141 3.09 -2.53 -15.79
CA VAL A 141 3.65 -1.23 -15.38
C VAL A 141 5.14 -1.22 -15.70
N SER A 142 5.60 -0.14 -16.33
CA SER A 142 6.94 0.00 -16.87
C SER A 142 7.44 1.43 -16.75
N VAL A 143 8.59 1.73 -17.31
CA VAL A 143 9.13 3.10 -17.39
C VAL A 143 8.22 4.05 -18.21
N GLU A 144 7.35 3.51 -19.05
CA GLU A 144 6.41 4.29 -19.86
C GLU A 144 5.31 4.96 -19.00
N GLU A 145 5.01 4.40 -17.84
CA GLU A 145 4.06 4.95 -16.88
C GLU A 145 4.67 6.04 -15.98
N LEU A 146 5.98 6.28 -16.05
CA LEU A 146 6.63 7.33 -15.25
C LEU A 146 6.34 8.72 -15.81
N ASP A 147 5.83 9.61 -14.96
CA ASP A 147 5.71 11.04 -15.25
C ASP A 147 6.89 11.78 -14.59
N TYR A 148 7.93 12.04 -15.36
CA TYR A 148 9.17 12.65 -14.88
C TYR A 148 8.98 14.08 -14.36
N ASP A 149 8.01 14.82 -14.89
CA ASP A 149 7.67 16.14 -14.39
C ASP A 149 6.98 16.07 -13.04
N ALA A 150 6.03 15.15 -12.86
CA ALA A 150 5.39 14.94 -11.58
C ALA A 150 6.39 14.44 -10.52
N ILE A 151 7.31 13.53 -10.88
CA ILE A 151 8.38 13.07 -9.98
C ILE A 151 9.21 14.28 -9.50
N ARG A 152 9.75 15.09 -10.41
CA ARG A 152 10.58 16.25 -10.11
C ARG A 152 9.86 17.30 -9.26
N LEU A 153 8.54 17.37 -9.34
CA LEU A 153 7.68 18.31 -8.60
C LEU A 153 7.17 17.74 -7.26
N SER A 154 7.61 16.56 -6.85
CA SER A 154 7.20 15.89 -5.63
C SER A 154 8.25 16.00 -4.52
N GLU A 155 7.83 15.85 -3.25
CA GLU A 155 8.77 15.75 -2.13
C GLU A 155 9.25 14.31 -1.93
N TYR A 156 8.34 13.35 -2.07
CA TYR A 156 8.64 11.92 -1.99
C TYR A 156 8.20 11.17 -3.24
N ALA A 157 9.01 10.18 -3.64
CA ALA A 157 8.60 9.09 -4.53
C ALA A 157 8.32 7.85 -3.68
N TYR A 158 7.08 7.35 -3.70
CA TYR A 158 6.60 6.24 -2.86
C TYR A 158 6.33 5.00 -3.70
N VAL A 159 6.89 3.86 -3.29
CA VAL A 159 6.85 2.59 -4.01
C VAL A 159 6.31 1.48 -3.13
N GLU A 160 5.44 0.66 -3.68
CA GLU A 160 4.97 -0.58 -3.03
C GLU A 160 5.86 -1.78 -3.36
N GLY A 161 6.07 -2.66 -2.38
CA GLY A 161 6.88 -3.87 -2.52
C GLY A 161 6.29 -4.89 -3.50
N TYR A 162 4.98 -4.88 -3.74
CA TYR A 162 4.35 -5.78 -4.71
C TYR A 162 4.88 -5.66 -6.15
N LEU A 163 5.50 -4.53 -6.51
CA LEU A 163 6.09 -4.33 -7.84
C LEU A 163 7.29 -5.26 -8.14
N VAL A 164 7.85 -5.93 -7.13
CA VAL A 164 8.92 -6.93 -7.32
C VAL A 164 8.47 -8.14 -8.13
N THR A 165 7.16 -8.38 -8.24
CA THR A 165 6.61 -9.54 -8.96
C THR A 165 6.67 -9.42 -10.48
N SER A 166 6.95 -8.21 -11.01
CA SER A 166 7.04 -7.93 -12.46
C SER A 166 8.41 -7.37 -12.83
N SER A 167 9.03 -7.90 -13.87
CA SER A 167 10.33 -7.43 -14.35
C SER A 167 10.27 -6.00 -14.92
N SER A 168 9.19 -5.63 -15.62
CA SER A 168 9.00 -4.28 -16.15
C SER A 168 8.76 -3.27 -15.03
N ALA A 169 7.96 -3.63 -14.03
CA ALA A 169 7.73 -2.79 -12.87
C ALA A 169 9.01 -2.61 -12.03
N ARG A 170 9.82 -3.67 -11.88
CA ARG A 170 11.14 -3.55 -11.22
C ARG A 170 12.05 -2.55 -11.95
N ALA A 171 12.12 -2.62 -13.28
CA ALA A 171 12.88 -1.66 -14.07
C ALA A 171 12.37 -0.22 -13.87
N ALA A 172 11.04 -0.02 -13.84
CA ALA A 172 10.42 1.29 -13.57
C ALA A 172 10.78 1.83 -12.17
N VAL A 173 10.78 0.99 -11.15
CA VAL A 173 11.15 1.39 -9.78
C VAL A 173 12.62 1.81 -9.69
N LEU A 174 13.53 1.09 -10.35
CA LEU A 174 14.94 1.46 -10.37
C LEU A 174 15.17 2.79 -11.10
N GLU A 175 14.55 2.96 -12.26
CA GLU A 175 14.58 4.23 -13.02
C GLU A 175 13.98 5.39 -12.21
N LEU A 176 12.82 5.17 -11.57
CA LEU A 176 12.21 6.16 -10.66
C LEU A 176 13.17 6.57 -9.54
N LYS A 177 13.84 5.59 -8.92
CA LYS A 177 14.76 5.85 -7.81
C LYS A 177 15.96 6.67 -8.24
N ASP A 178 16.55 6.33 -9.39
CA ASP A 178 17.69 7.06 -9.93
C ASP A 178 17.28 8.49 -10.29
N HIS A 179 16.15 8.66 -10.97
CA HIS A 179 15.64 9.98 -11.31
C HIS A 179 15.28 10.81 -10.06
N ALA A 180 14.61 10.23 -9.08
CA ALA A 180 14.29 10.90 -7.81
C ALA A 180 15.57 11.41 -7.11
N LYS A 181 16.61 10.57 -7.06
CA LYS A 181 17.92 10.94 -6.50
C LYS A 181 18.55 12.11 -7.24
N GLU A 182 18.54 12.11 -8.57
CA GLU A 182 19.05 13.21 -9.40
C GLU A 182 18.31 14.52 -9.16
N GLN A 183 17.00 14.47 -8.91
CA GLN A 183 16.14 15.63 -8.67
C GLN A 183 16.07 16.06 -7.19
N GLY A 184 16.73 15.33 -6.27
CA GLY A 184 16.66 15.60 -4.84
C GLY A 184 15.30 15.25 -4.20
N VAL A 185 14.54 14.36 -4.85
CA VAL A 185 13.29 13.82 -4.35
C VAL A 185 13.60 12.62 -3.45
N LYS A 186 13.01 12.57 -2.27
CA LYS A 186 13.23 11.49 -1.30
C LYS A 186 12.53 10.20 -1.76
N PHE A 187 13.14 9.05 -1.54
CA PHE A 187 12.60 7.76 -1.93
C PHE A 187 12.03 7.00 -0.71
N ALA A 188 10.74 6.69 -0.76
CA ALA A 188 10.03 5.94 0.26
C ALA A 188 9.57 4.58 -0.27
N LEU A 189 9.79 3.52 0.50
CA LEU A 189 9.45 2.13 0.14
C LEU A 189 8.59 1.51 1.23
N THR A 190 7.57 0.73 0.85
CA THR A 190 6.94 -0.23 1.77
C THR A 190 7.23 -1.66 1.34
N PHE A 191 7.44 -2.56 2.31
CA PHE A 191 7.59 -4.00 2.01
C PHE A 191 6.26 -4.65 1.60
N SER A 192 5.14 -4.03 1.94
CA SER A 192 3.77 -4.37 1.55
C SER A 192 3.20 -5.65 2.17
N ASP A 193 3.92 -6.77 2.06
CA ASP A 193 3.44 -8.07 2.52
C ASP A 193 4.62 -8.99 2.86
N PRO A 194 4.53 -9.82 3.91
CA PRO A 194 5.56 -10.79 4.25
C PRO A 194 5.96 -11.73 3.11
N ALA A 195 5.01 -12.10 2.22
CA ALA A 195 5.29 -12.94 1.06
C ALA A 195 6.25 -12.26 0.06
N MET A 196 6.19 -10.93 -0.08
CA MET A 196 7.13 -10.20 -0.94
C MET A 196 8.55 -10.31 -0.41
N VAL A 197 8.71 -10.23 0.89
CA VAL A 197 10.01 -10.37 1.55
C VAL A 197 10.51 -11.82 1.50
N GLU A 198 9.63 -12.79 1.66
CA GLU A 198 9.97 -14.20 1.70
C GLU A 198 10.34 -14.75 0.31
N TYR A 199 9.51 -14.49 -0.69
CA TYR A 199 9.66 -15.10 -2.02
C TYR A 199 10.38 -14.22 -3.04
N PHE A 200 10.44 -12.89 -2.84
CA PHE A 200 11.04 -11.94 -3.77
C PHE A 200 12.11 -11.07 -3.11
N ARG A 201 12.81 -11.59 -2.13
CA ARG A 201 13.84 -10.87 -1.35
C ARG A 201 14.87 -10.15 -2.22
N ASP A 202 15.34 -10.78 -3.29
CA ASP A 202 16.33 -10.18 -4.20
C ASP A 202 15.78 -8.91 -4.85
N GLY A 203 14.52 -8.91 -5.28
CA GLY A 203 13.85 -7.73 -5.82
C GLY A 203 13.66 -6.63 -4.78
N ILE A 204 13.27 -6.98 -3.55
CA ILE A 204 13.22 -6.01 -2.43
C ILE A 204 14.60 -5.41 -2.18
N ASN A 205 15.66 -6.23 -2.19
CA ASN A 205 17.04 -5.74 -2.04
C ASN A 205 17.49 -4.85 -3.20
N GLU A 206 17.04 -5.11 -4.43
CA GLU A 206 17.28 -4.21 -5.57
C GLU A 206 16.60 -2.83 -5.34
N PHE A 207 15.35 -2.81 -4.86
CA PHE A 207 14.65 -1.56 -4.55
C PHE A 207 15.34 -0.77 -3.44
N ILE A 208 15.84 -1.45 -2.42
CA ILE A 208 16.61 -0.83 -1.35
C ILE A 208 17.97 -0.33 -1.87
N GLY A 209 18.70 -1.14 -2.64
CA GLY A 209 20.02 -0.82 -3.18
C GLY A 209 21.00 -0.33 -2.11
N ASP A 210 21.56 0.86 -2.32
CA ASP A 210 22.47 1.51 -1.36
C ASP A 210 21.72 2.03 -0.12
N GLY A 211 20.42 2.27 -0.22
CA GLY A 211 19.56 2.75 0.87
C GLY A 211 18.29 3.42 0.35
N VAL A 212 17.39 3.73 1.30
CA VAL A 212 16.15 4.49 1.07
C VAL A 212 16.02 5.59 2.12
N ASP A 213 15.30 6.67 1.80
CA ASP A 213 15.10 7.76 2.77
C ASP A 213 14.09 7.39 3.83
N LEU A 214 13.02 6.66 3.47
CA LEU A 214 11.97 6.24 4.37
C LEU A 214 11.50 4.81 4.04
N LEU A 215 11.42 3.95 5.06
CA LEU A 215 10.93 2.59 4.91
C LEU A 215 9.71 2.34 5.79
N PHE A 216 8.70 1.71 5.22
CA PHE A 216 7.55 1.19 5.95
C PHE A 216 7.55 -0.35 5.91
N CYS A 217 7.34 -0.97 7.05
CA CYS A 217 7.14 -2.41 7.15
C CYS A 217 6.36 -2.76 8.42
N ASN A 218 5.91 -4.00 8.53
CA ASN A 218 5.48 -4.54 9.80
C ASN A 218 6.62 -5.32 10.49
N GLU A 219 6.42 -5.69 11.75
CA GLU A 219 7.42 -6.43 12.54
C GLU A 219 7.84 -7.74 11.88
N LYS A 220 6.88 -8.51 11.33
CA LYS A 220 7.15 -9.78 10.64
C LYS A 220 8.00 -9.57 9.40
N GLU A 221 7.69 -8.55 8.60
CA GLU A 221 8.46 -8.18 7.42
C GLU A 221 9.88 -7.75 7.77
N ALA A 222 10.05 -6.93 8.82
CA ALA A 222 11.36 -6.49 9.30
C ALA A 222 12.24 -7.68 9.71
N MET A 223 11.68 -8.62 10.48
CA MET A 223 12.37 -9.83 10.94
C MET A 223 12.70 -10.77 9.78
N LEU A 224 11.75 -11.01 8.87
CA LEU A 224 11.96 -11.82 7.67
C LEU A 224 13.06 -11.22 6.78
N TRP A 225 13.00 -9.93 6.50
CA TRP A 225 13.99 -9.27 5.64
C TRP A 225 15.39 -9.33 6.21
N SER A 226 15.52 -9.01 7.50
CA SER A 226 16.83 -8.98 8.18
C SER A 226 17.36 -10.38 8.52
N GLY A 227 16.52 -11.41 8.55
CA GLY A 227 16.85 -12.75 9.02
C GLY A 227 17.17 -12.78 10.52
N LYS A 228 16.56 -11.88 11.31
CA LYS A 228 16.76 -11.77 12.75
C LYS A 228 15.57 -12.30 13.52
N ASP A 229 15.84 -12.79 14.73
CA ASP A 229 14.82 -13.39 15.60
C ASP A 229 14.13 -12.38 16.50
N THR A 230 14.66 -11.16 16.62
CA THR A 230 14.07 -10.09 17.45
C THR A 230 13.88 -8.81 16.65
N LEU A 231 12.84 -8.05 17.01
CA LEU A 231 12.58 -6.75 16.40
C LEU A 231 13.74 -5.77 16.62
N GLU A 232 14.39 -5.78 17.79
CA GLU A 232 15.52 -4.90 18.08
C GLU A 232 16.68 -5.13 17.10
N GLU A 233 17.04 -6.40 16.85
CA GLU A 233 18.10 -6.74 15.91
C GLU A 233 17.68 -6.44 14.46
N ALA A 234 16.42 -6.66 14.12
CA ALA A 234 15.87 -6.31 12.81
C ALA A 234 15.94 -4.80 12.56
N CYS A 235 15.56 -3.98 13.53
CA CYS A 235 15.67 -2.53 13.45
C CYS A 235 17.12 -2.05 13.25
N LYS A 236 18.08 -2.66 13.93
CA LYS A 236 19.52 -2.36 13.71
C LYS A 236 19.99 -2.70 12.30
N ALA A 237 19.40 -3.73 11.68
CA ALA A 237 19.68 -4.03 10.28
C ALA A 237 19.02 -3.01 9.35
N LEU A 238 17.80 -2.56 9.66
CA LEU A 238 17.11 -1.52 8.89
C LEU A 238 17.87 -0.19 8.92
N GLU A 239 18.46 0.23 10.04
CA GLU A 239 19.28 1.45 10.16
C GLU A 239 20.43 1.50 9.14
N GLN A 240 20.93 0.37 8.68
CA GLN A 240 21.99 0.29 7.69
C GLN A 240 21.50 0.55 6.26
N LYS A 241 20.20 0.56 6.05
CA LYS A 241 19.57 0.59 4.72
C LYS A 241 18.45 1.62 4.56
N ALA A 242 17.97 2.17 5.67
CA ALA A 242 16.94 3.21 5.64
C ALA A 242 17.38 4.37 6.54
N ALA A 243 17.38 5.59 6.00
CA ALA A 243 17.69 6.78 6.80
C ALA A 243 16.64 6.98 7.91
N GLN A 244 15.39 6.65 7.62
CA GLN A 244 14.25 6.70 8.53
C GLN A 244 13.33 5.51 8.27
N PHE A 245 12.60 5.03 9.29
CA PHE A 245 11.63 3.96 9.08
C PHE A 245 10.49 3.96 10.11
N ALA A 246 9.41 3.30 9.74
CA ALA A 246 8.27 3.00 10.60
C ALA A 246 7.97 1.50 10.56
N VAL A 247 8.03 0.84 11.72
CA VAL A 247 7.67 -0.58 11.88
C VAL A 247 6.35 -0.67 12.64
N THR A 248 5.29 -1.10 11.94
CA THR A 248 4.00 -1.34 12.58
C THR A 248 3.99 -2.67 13.34
N ARG A 249 3.33 -2.69 14.52
CA ARG A 249 3.30 -3.85 15.44
C ARG A 249 1.88 -4.29 15.76
N GLY A 250 0.94 -4.02 14.85
CA GLY A 250 -0.47 -4.31 15.01
C GLY A 250 -1.05 -3.69 16.30
N ALA A 251 -1.68 -4.50 17.14
CA ALA A 251 -2.27 -4.05 18.40
C ALA A 251 -1.26 -3.48 19.43
N ARG A 252 0.04 -3.51 19.11
CA ARG A 252 1.11 -2.94 19.95
C ARG A 252 1.59 -1.57 19.47
N GLY A 253 0.89 -0.96 18.50
CA GLY A 253 1.24 0.35 17.94
C GLY A 253 2.35 0.29 16.89
N ALA A 254 3.30 1.22 16.93
CA ALA A 254 4.41 1.25 15.98
C ALA A 254 5.72 1.66 16.67
N LEU A 255 6.84 1.30 16.05
CA LEU A 255 8.18 1.75 16.41
C LEU A 255 8.75 2.54 15.23
N LEU A 256 9.13 3.77 15.46
CA LEU A 256 9.70 4.65 14.45
C LEU A 256 11.19 4.88 14.71
N PHE A 257 11.93 5.16 13.64
CA PHE A 257 13.30 5.68 13.72
C PHE A 257 13.38 6.94 12.86
N ASP A 258 13.70 8.08 13.49
CA ASP A 258 13.74 9.40 12.84
C ASP A 258 15.09 9.76 12.20
N GLY A 259 16.02 8.79 12.18
CA GLY A 259 17.40 8.96 11.73
C GLY A 259 18.39 9.15 12.88
N ALA A 260 17.91 9.34 14.10
CA ALA A 260 18.72 9.50 15.31
C ALA A 260 18.16 8.77 16.53
N ASN A 261 16.83 8.77 16.69
CA ASN A 261 16.15 8.25 17.87
C ASN A 261 15.04 7.28 17.50
N TYR A 262 14.83 6.31 18.38
CA TYR A 262 13.64 5.47 18.35
C TYR A 262 12.48 6.16 19.08
N ILE A 263 11.31 6.09 18.47
CA ILE A 263 10.07 6.66 18.99
C ILE A 263 9.03 5.55 19.08
N ASP A 264 8.58 5.25 20.28
CA ASP A 264 7.50 4.26 20.51
C ASP A 264 6.16 4.97 20.39
N VAL A 265 5.31 4.50 19.45
CA VAL A 265 3.96 5.01 19.22
C VAL A 265 2.97 4.05 19.87
N ALA A 266 2.23 4.55 20.85
CA ALA A 266 1.22 3.78 21.55
C ALA A 266 0.10 3.28 20.60
N PRO A 267 -0.48 2.10 20.84
CA PRO A 267 -1.60 1.61 20.08
C PRO A 267 -2.88 2.38 20.38
N ASN A 268 -3.79 2.41 19.40
CA ASN A 268 -5.16 2.84 19.59
C ASN A 268 -6.05 1.59 19.70
N ALA A 269 -6.66 1.36 20.86
CA ALA A 269 -7.46 0.19 21.12
C ALA A 269 -8.78 0.22 20.34
N VAL A 270 -8.95 -0.72 19.43
CA VAL A 270 -10.17 -0.88 18.62
C VAL A 270 -10.53 -2.36 18.51
N LYS A 271 -11.80 -2.65 18.19
CA LYS A 271 -12.19 -3.98 17.75
C LYS A 271 -11.90 -4.10 16.26
N ALA A 272 -10.97 -4.97 15.91
CA ALA A 272 -10.67 -5.25 14.51
C ALA A 272 -11.88 -5.92 13.82
N VAL A 273 -12.17 -5.47 12.61
CA VAL A 273 -13.21 -5.99 11.70
C VAL A 273 -12.56 -6.47 10.41
N ASP A 274 -11.62 -5.68 9.88
CA ASP A 274 -10.90 -5.98 8.65
C ASP A 274 -9.52 -5.32 8.71
N THR A 275 -8.45 -6.10 8.57
CA THR A 275 -7.08 -5.58 8.60
C THR A 275 -6.57 -5.10 7.24
N ASN A 276 -7.40 -5.22 6.18
CA ASN A 276 -7.04 -4.75 4.85
C ASN A 276 -6.75 -3.25 4.82
N GLY A 277 -5.64 -2.86 4.20
CA GLY A 277 -5.23 -1.47 4.06
C GLY A 277 -4.72 -0.78 5.33
N ALA A 278 -4.54 -1.52 6.45
CA ALA A 278 -4.01 -0.93 7.69
C ALA A 278 -2.63 -0.31 7.50
N GLY A 279 -1.72 -1.02 6.81
CA GLY A 279 -0.39 -0.54 6.46
C GLY A 279 -0.43 0.62 5.46
N ASP A 280 -1.30 0.54 4.48
CA ASP A 280 -1.48 1.59 3.46
C ASP A 280 -1.98 2.89 4.10
N MET A 281 -2.99 2.78 4.98
CA MET A 281 -3.52 3.92 5.74
C MET A 281 -2.44 4.53 6.64
N PHE A 282 -1.63 3.68 7.31
CA PHE A 282 -0.50 4.13 8.12
C PHE A 282 0.49 4.92 7.26
N SER A 283 0.95 4.36 6.14
CA SER A 283 1.93 4.99 5.26
C SER A 283 1.41 6.29 4.66
N GLY A 284 0.16 6.31 4.17
CA GLY A 284 -0.45 7.51 3.59
C GLY A 284 -0.65 8.64 4.60
N ALA A 285 -1.13 8.34 5.81
CA ALA A 285 -1.28 9.30 6.88
C ALA A 285 0.07 9.82 7.39
N PHE A 286 1.07 8.94 7.50
CA PHE A 286 2.42 9.31 7.92
C PHE A 286 3.09 10.23 6.89
N LEU A 287 3.04 9.87 5.61
CA LEU A 287 3.56 10.70 4.51
C LEU A 287 2.88 12.06 4.47
N TYR A 288 1.56 12.12 4.62
CA TYR A 288 0.84 13.39 4.76
C TYR A 288 1.44 14.23 5.90
N ALA A 289 1.56 13.67 7.10
CA ALA A 289 2.01 14.42 8.26
C ALA A 289 3.41 15.00 8.08
N ILE A 290 4.37 14.22 7.61
CA ILE A 290 5.75 14.69 7.44
C ILE A 290 5.89 15.72 6.32
N THR A 291 5.11 15.59 5.23
CA THR A 291 5.11 16.59 4.14
C THR A 291 4.40 17.89 4.53
N GLN A 292 3.55 17.86 5.55
CA GLN A 292 2.98 19.07 6.16
C GLN A 292 3.86 19.64 7.29
N GLY A 293 5.07 19.09 7.50
CA GLY A 293 6.04 19.59 8.48
C GLY A 293 5.77 19.15 9.92
N MET A 294 4.93 18.16 10.16
CA MET A 294 4.75 17.58 11.49
C MET A 294 5.98 16.75 11.87
N ASP A 295 6.31 16.72 13.16
CA ASP A 295 7.39 15.87 13.66
C ASP A 295 7.04 14.37 13.56
N PHE A 296 8.07 13.51 13.62
CA PHE A 296 7.92 12.06 13.48
C PHE A 296 6.99 11.44 14.53
N ALA A 297 7.01 11.94 15.76
CA ALA A 297 6.14 11.44 16.82
C ALA A 297 4.67 11.77 16.53
N THR A 298 4.39 12.97 16.07
CA THR A 298 3.05 13.42 15.67
C THR A 298 2.58 12.65 14.43
N ALA A 299 3.46 12.48 13.42
CA ALA A 299 3.17 11.67 12.23
C ALA A 299 2.81 10.23 12.61
N GLY A 300 3.56 9.62 13.51
CA GLY A 300 3.27 8.27 14.02
C GLY A 300 1.94 8.17 14.76
N ARG A 301 1.60 9.17 15.59
CA ARG A 301 0.30 9.20 16.28
C ARG A 301 -0.87 9.32 15.30
N LEU A 302 -0.76 10.22 14.32
CA LEU A 302 -1.78 10.37 13.25
C LEU A 302 -1.95 9.06 12.49
N ALA A 303 -0.86 8.47 12.02
CA ALA A 303 -0.85 7.23 11.26
C ALA A 303 -1.43 6.03 12.06
N SER A 304 -1.06 5.91 13.34
CA SER A 304 -1.58 4.87 14.23
C SER A 304 -3.07 5.03 14.47
N LEU A 305 -3.57 6.25 14.67
CA LEU A 305 -5.00 6.52 14.87
C LEU A 305 -5.81 6.24 13.58
N ALA A 306 -5.30 6.67 12.42
CA ALA A 306 -5.92 6.41 11.14
C ALA A 306 -5.98 4.91 10.82
N SER A 307 -4.88 4.20 11.07
CA SER A 307 -4.80 2.75 10.89
C SER A 307 -5.77 2.01 11.83
N ALA A 308 -5.86 2.41 13.10
CA ALA A 308 -6.85 1.85 14.04
C ALA A 308 -8.30 2.09 13.57
N LYS A 309 -8.58 3.26 13.03
CA LYS A 309 -9.91 3.59 12.51
C LYS A 309 -10.25 2.74 11.29
N VAL A 310 -9.32 2.54 10.33
CA VAL A 310 -9.60 1.73 9.15
C VAL A 310 -9.83 0.28 9.50
N VAL A 311 -9.06 -0.33 10.41
CA VAL A 311 -9.27 -1.73 10.80
C VAL A 311 -10.57 -1.98 11.58
N SER A 312 -11.24 -0.94 12.05
CA SER A 312 -12.54 -1.05 12.75
C SER A 312 -13.76 -1.13 11.82
N GLN A 313 -13.54 -1.15 10.50
CA GLN A 313 -14.60 -1.24 9.49
C GLN A 313 -14.15 -2.08 8.29
N PHE A 314 -15.07 -2.43 7.41
CA PHE A 314 -14.76 -3.14 6.17
C PHE A 314 -14.09 -2.24 5.14
N GLY A 315 -13.01 -2.74 4.53
CA GLY A 315 -12.31 -2.17 3.39
C GLY A 315 -11.15 -1.24 3.75
N PRO A 316 -10.20 -1.04 2.80
CA PRO A 316 -8.91 -0.41 3.05
C PRO A 316 -8.97 1.12 3.18
N ARG A 317 -10.14 1.74 2.97
CA ARG A 317 -10.28 3.19 2.86
C ARG A 317 -11.33 3.72 3.83
N LEU A 318 -10.97 4.77 4.56
CA LEU A 318 -11.89 5.57 5.36
C LEU A 318 -12.71 6.51 4.47
N LYS A 319 -13.87 6.96 4.96
CA LYS A 319 -14.63 8.02 4.31
C LYS A 319 -13.97 9.39 4.55
N PRO A 320 -14.16 10.38 3.67
CA PRO A 320 -13.54 11.70 3.80
C PRO A 320 -13.78 12.40 5.15
N GLU A 321 -14.98 12.26 5.70
CA GLU A 321 -15.33 12.85 7.01
C GLU A 321 -14.51 12.24 8.16
N GLN A 322 -14.20 10.95 8.09
CA GLN A 322 -13.40 10.27 9.11
C GLN A 322 -11.95 10.76 9.16
N HIS A 323 -11.38 11.15 8.01
CA HIS A 323 -10.03 11.75 7.96
C HIS A 323 -10.03 13.11 8.68
N ARG A 324 -11.06 13.92 8.49
CA ARG A 324 -11.20 15.22 9.20
C ARG A 324 -11.34 15.04 10.71
N GLU A 325 -12.19 14.08 11.15
CA GLU A 325 -12.33 13.74 12.57
C GLU A 325 -11.01 13.32 13.22
N ILE A 326 -10.14 12.60 12.45
CA ILE A 326 -8.84 12.16 12.93
C ILE A 326 -7.89 13.35 13.07
N LEU A 327 -7.86 14.28 12.10
CA LEU A 327 -7.02 15.49 12.18
C LEU A 327 -7.40 16.36 13.38
N GLU A 328 -8.68 16.50 13.68
CA GLU A 328 -9.19 17.27 14.84
C GLU A 328 -8.70 16.68 16.18
N GLN A 329 -8.36 15.39 16.25
CA GLN A 329 -7.86 14.72 17.46
C GLN A 329 -6.35 14.87 17.64
N ILE A 330 -5.62 15.23 16.59
CA ILE A 330 -4.14 15.37 16.62
C ILE A 330 -3.74 16.84 16.84
N GLY A 331 -4.49 17.78 16.29
CA GLY A 331 -4.25 19.23 16.42
C GLY A 331 -4.86 19.79 17.64
#